data_8e3d9835a185694490a407efaef92c72
#
_entry.id   8e3d9835a185694490a407efaef92c72
#
_cell.length_a   1.000
_cell.length_b   1.000
_cell.length_c   1.000
_cell.angle_alpha   90.00
_cell.angle_beta   90.00
_cell.angle_gamma   90.00
#
_symmetry.space_group_name_H-M   'P 1'
#
loop_
_entity.id
_entity.type
_entity.pdbx_description
1 polymer ?
#
loop_
_entity_poly.entity_id
_entity_poly.type
_entity_poly.pdbx_seq_one_letter_code
_entity_poly.pdbx_strand_id
1 'polypeptide(L)'
;MRLLAGRALRLSVALAGMLTAAGAFAHAHLQQQNPTAGAQLSASPQTLTLSFSEGIEPAFSGVTVTGPQQHAVATGKLTRSADNPAEVTLPLAEVLPPGEYTVAWHVVSVDGHKTKGQYTFSVK
;
A
#
# COMPACT_ATOMS: atom_id res chain seq x y z
N MET A 1 -9.78 -32.01 -46.92
CA MET A 1 -11.00 -31.75 -46.16
C MET A 1 -10.89 -32.05 -44.66
N ARG A 2 -10.09 -33.00 -44.28
CA ARG A 2 -9.94 -33.40 -42.87
C ARG A 2 -9.05 -32.41 -42.05
N LEU A 3 -8.25 -31.60 -42.72
CA LEU A 3 -7.34 -30.65 -42.10
C LEU A 3 -8.02 -29.35 -41.66
N LEU A 4 -9.19 -29.05 -42.15
CA LEU A 4 -9.92 -27.81 -41.82
C LEU A 4 -10.63 -27.87 -40.46
N ALA A 5 -10.99 -29.04 -39.98
CA ALA A 5 -11.65 -29.22 -38.68
C ALA A 5 -10.68 -29.07 -37.50
N GLY A 6 -9.37 -29.35 -37.71
CA GLY A 6 -8.34 -29.21 -36.67
C GLY A 6 -7.87 -27.77 -36.44
N ARG A 7 -8.12 -26.89 -37.41
CA ARG A 7 -7.68 -25.49 -37.28
C ARG A 7 -8.67 -24.63 -36.49
N ALA A 8 -9.95 -24.96 -36.54
CA ALA A 8 -10.95 -24.22 -35.79
C ALA A 8 -10.86 -24.46 -34.27
N LEU A 9 -10.40 -25.63 -33.87
CA LEU A 9 -10.25 -25.96 -32.44
C LEU A 9 -9.12 -25.20 -31.75
N ARG A 10 -8.08 -24.84 -32.51
CA ARG A 10 -6.93 -24.13 -31.96
C ARG A 10 -7.20 -22.66 -31.66
N LEU A 11 -8.12 -22.03 -32.36
CA LEU A 11 -8.50 -20.64 -32.17
C LEU A 11 -9.35 -20.44 -30.92
N SER A 12 -10.16 -21.44 -30.52
CA SER A 12 -10.99 -21.36 -29.33
C SER A 12 -10.20 -21.41 -28.03
N VAL A 13 -9.06 -22.11 -28.00
CA VAL A 13 -8.21 -22.25 -26.82
C VAL A 13 -7.42 -20.95 -26.56
N ALA A 14 -7.02 -20.23 -27.60
CA ALA A 14 -6.29 -18.98 -27.46
C ALA A 14 -7.17 -17.85 -26.88
N LEU A 15 -8.45 -17.84 -27.13
CA LEU A 15 -9.39 -16.84 -26.61
C LEU A 15 -9.68 -17.04 -25.12
N ALA A 16 -9.75 -18.29 -24.65
CA ALA A 16 -9.98 -18.61 -23.25
C ALA A 16 -8.80 -18.22 -22.34
N GLY A 17 -7.58 -18.24 -22.86
CA GLY A 17 -6.37 -17.83 -22.12
C GLY A 17 -6.27 -16.33 -21.87
N MET A 18 -6.87 -15.50 -22.70
CA MET A 18 -6.84 -14.05 -22.54
C MET A 18 -7.84 -13.52 -21.51
N LEU A 19 -8.92 -14.23 -21.24
CA LEU A 19 -9.95 -13.81 -20.28
C LEU A 19 -9.53 -13.98 -18.82
N THR A 20 -8.55 -14.85 -18.52
CA THR A 20 -8.07 -15.08 -17.15
C THR A 20 -7.08 -14.03 -16.67
N ALA A 21 -6.51 -13.19 -17.54
CA ALA A 21 -5.54 -12.16 -17.17
C ALA A 21 -6.20 -10.85 -16.73
N ALA A 22 -7.51 -10.65 -16.94
CA ALA A 22 -8.19 -9.38 -16.73
C ALA A 22 -8.69 -9.17 -15.30
N GLY A 23 -8.56 -10.15 -14.38
CA GLY A 23 -9.11 -10.07 -13.03
C GLY A 23 -8.16 -9.67 -11.91
N ALA A 24 -6.91 -9.24 -12.22
CA ALA A 24 -5.86 -9.15 -11.23
C ALA A 24 -5.60 -7.75 -10.65
N PHE A 25 -6.45 -6.73 -10.92
CA PHE A 25 -6.08 -5.33 -10.66
C PHE A 25 -6.98 -4.56 -9.70
N ALA A 26 -7.69 -5.24 -8.78
CA ALA A 26 -8.70 -4.60 -7.94
C ALA A 26 -8.26 -4.31 -6.50
N HIS A 27 -6.94 -4.18 -6.21
CA HIS A 27 -6.47 -3.96 -4.84
C HIS A 27 -5.74 -2.63 -4.73
N ALA A 28 -5.93 -1.94 -3.60
CA ALA A 28 -5.18 -0.75 -3.29
C ALA A 28 -3.70 -1.09 -3.11
N HIS A 29 -2.85 -0.47 -3.91
CA HIS A 29 -1.41 -0.60 -3.83
C HIS A 29 -0.82 0.68 -3.26
N LEU A 30 0.19 0.55 -2.40
CA LEU A 30 0.95 1.69 -1.93
C LEU A 30 1.80 2.22 -3.10
N GLN A 31 1.54 3.44 -3.54
CA GLN A 31 2.21 4.05 -4.67
C GLN A 31 3.31 5.02 -4.24
N GLN A 32 3.06 5.80 -3.18
CA GLN A 32 4.01 6.76 -2.66
C GLN A 32 3.91 6.79 -1.14
N GLN A 33 5.03 7.07 -0.51
CA GLN A 33 5.11 7.26 0.93
C GLN A 33 6.12 8.37 1.25
N ASN A 34 5.86 9.11 2.31
CA ASN A 34 6.78 10.11 2.82
C ASN A 34 6.84 9.99 4.35
N PRO A 35 7.99 9.66 4.95
CA PRO A 35 9.30 9.39 4.30
C PRO A 35 9.23 8.23 3.33
N THR A 36 10.07 8.25 2.29
CA THR A 36 10.15 7.18 1.31
C THR A 36 10.80 5.93 1.91
N ALA A 37 10.48 4.77 1.34
CA ALA A 37 11.11 3.51 1.75
C ALA A 37 12.63 3.60 1.58
N GLY A 38 13.36 3.22 2.62
CA GLY A 38 14.83 3.28 2.63
C GLY A 38 15.42 4.65 2.87
N ALA A 39 14.61 5.68 3.11
CA ALA A 39 15.11 7.02 3.36
C ALA A 39 15.95 7.07 4.65
N GLN A 40 17.00 7.89 4.62
CA GLN A 40 17.83 8.20 5.79
C GLN A 40 17.66 9.68 6.12
N LEU A 41 16.87 9.95 7.15
CA LEU A 41 16.51 11.31 7.52
C LEU A 41 17.51 11.89 8.51
N SER A 42 17.80 13.20 8.39
CA SER A 42 18.64 13.91 9.34
C SER A 42 17.85 14.44 10.54
N ALA A 43 16.53 14.38 10.48
CA ALA A 43 15.65 14.83 11.56
C ALA A 43 14.41 13.96 11.61
N SER A 44 13.77 13.90 12.79
CA SER A 44 12.51 13.17 12.98
C SER A 44 11.41 13.77 12.12
N PRO A 45 10.68 12.97 11.34
CA PRO A 45 9.48 13.46 10.66
C PRO A 45 8.37 13.73 11.68
N GLN A 46 7.46 14.64 11.34
CA GLN A 46 6.31 14.95 12.18
C GLN A 46 5.08 14.13 11.77
N THR A 47 5.03 13.72 10.52
CA THR A 47 3.90 12.99 9.96
C THR A 47 4.40 11.94 8.98
N LEU A 48 3.60 10.90 8.80
CA LEU A 48 3.74 9.96 7.70
C LEU A 48 2.59 10.17 6.73
N THR A 49 2.89 10.13 5.43
CA THR A 49 1.88 10.23 4.38
C THR A 49 2.01 9.02 3.45
N LEU A 50 0.91 8.32 3.24
CA LEU A 50 0.85 7.14 2.38
C LEU A 50 -0.21 7.38 1.30
N SER A 51 0.17 7.20 0.04
CA SER A 51 -0.73 7.34 -1.10
C SER A 51 -0.91 6.00 -1.79
N PHE A 52 -2.17 5.63 -2.00
CA PHE A 52 -2.55 4.33 -2.56
C PHE A 52 -3.14 4.52 -3.96
N SER A 53 -3.34 3.41 -4.66
CA SER A 53 -3.94 3.40 -6.00
C SER A 53 -5.45 3.61 -5.99
N GLU A 54 -6.09 3.48 -4.82
CA GLU A 54 -7.54 3.63 -4.65
C GLU A 54 -7.85 4.40 -3.37
N GLY A 55 -9.07 4.92 -3.26
CA GLY A 55 -9.54 5.59 -2.05
C GLY A 55 -9.52 4.64 -0.86
N ILE A 56 -9.18 5.17 0.31
CA ILE A 56 -9.00 4.41 1.55
C ILE A 56 -10.08 4.81 2.56
N GLU A 57 -10.55 3.82 3.31
CA GLU A 57 -11.45 4.02 4.45
C GLU A 57 -10.64 4.06 5.75
N PRO A 58 -10.31 5.25 6.30
CA PRO A 58 -9.44 5.33 7.48
C PRO A 58 -10.02 4.63 8.70
N ALA A 59 -11.34 4.60 8.85
CA ALA A 59 -12.00 3.98 10.00
C ALA A 59 -11.73 2.47 10.09
N PHE A 60 -11.41 1.82 8.98
CA PHE A 60 -11.13 0.38 8.92
C PHE A 60 -9.67 0.07 8.60
N SER A 61 -8.84 1.09 8.61
CA SER A 61 -7.43 0.99 8.25
C SER A 61 -6.55 1.35 9.43
N GLY A 62 -5.28 0.95 9.38
CA GLY A 62 -4.32 1.29 10.42
C GLY A 62 -2.90 1.37 9.88
N VAL A 63 -2.11 2.21 10.52
CA VAL A 63 -0.68 2.35 10.26
C VAL A 63 0.01 2.39 11.61
N THR A 64 1.02 1.54 11.78
CA THR A 64 1.83 1.49 13.00
C THR A 64 3.29 1.73 12.68
N VAL A 65 4.00 2.30 13.64
CA VAL A 65 5.44 2.54 13.52
C VAL A 65 6.14 1.86 14.69
N THR A 66 7.14 1.03 14.38
CA THR A 66 7.95 0.33 15.35
C THR A 66 9.40 0.76 15.19
N GLY A 67 10.02 1.18 16.26
CA GLY A 67 11.39 1.63 16.29
C GLY A 67 12.36 0.62 16.88
N PRO A 68 13.59 1.09 17.23
CA PRO A 68 14.58 0.24 17.87
C PRO A 68 14.04 -0.42 19.14
N GLN A 69 14.48 -1.64 19.41
CA GLN A 69 14.08 -2.43 20.59
C GLN A 69 12.57 -2.69 20.65
N GLN A 70 11.93 -2.79 19.49
CA GLN A 70 10.49 -3.05 19.37
C GLN A 70 9.62 -1.97 20.03
N HIS A 71 10.14 -0.74 20.12
CA HIS A 71 9.38 0.38 20.65
C HIS A 71 8.20 0.73 19.73
N ALA A 72 6.99 0.68 20.27
CA ALA A 72 5.80 1.13 19.55
C ALA A 72 5.74 2.67 19.62
N VAL A 73 5.91 3.33 18.48
CA VAL A 73 5.89 4.79 18.41
C VAL A 73 4.47 5.29 18.63
N ALA A 74 4.30 6.27 19.52
CA ALA A 74 3.01 6.91 19.74
C ALA A 74 2.60 7.73 18.52
N THR A 75 1.36 7.57 18.06
CA THR A 75 0.84 8.24 16.88
C THR A 75 -0.51 8.87 17.16
N GLY A 76 -0.88 9.86 16.34
CA GLY A 76 -2.21 10.42 16.34
C GLY A 76 -3.16 9.59 15.47
N LYS A 77 -4.30 10.19 15.15
CA LYS A 77 -5.35 9.53 14.38
C LYS A 77 -4.98 9.50 12.88
N LEU A 78 -5.19 8.35 12.25
CA LEU A 78 -5.08 8.23 10.79
C LEU A 78 -6.23 8.98 10.13
N THR A 79 -5.91 9.91 9.23
CA THR A 79 -6.91 10.71 8.53
C THR A 79 -6.69 10.63 7.03
N ARG A 80 -7.78 10.78 6.30
CA ARG A 80 -7.77 10.86 4.85
C ARG A 80 -7.65 12.31 4.42
N SER A 81 -6.83 12.58 3.41
CA SER A 81 -6.69 13.93 2.86
C SER A 81 -8.02 14.40 2.26
N ALA A 82 -8.37 15.66 2.49
CA ALA A 82 -9.60 16.25 1.93
C ALA A 82 -9.55 16.31 0.40
N ASP A 83 -8.36 16.50 -0.17
CA ASP A 83 -8.19 16.68 -1.61
C ASP A 83 -7.94 15.38 -2.36
N ASN A 84 -7.54 14.32 -1.65
CA ASN A 84 -7.19 13.04 -2.27
C ASN A 84 -7.64 11.89 -1.39
N PRO A 85 -8.73 11.20 -1.74
CA PRO A 85 -9.24 10.08 -0.94
C PRO A 85 -8.31 8.87 -0.90
N ALA A 86 -7.32 8.79 -1.79
CA ALA A 86 -6.33 7.71 -1.79
C ALA A 86 -5.13 8.02 -0.89
N GLU A 87 -5.05 9.19 -0.29
CA GLU A 87 -3.95 9.59 0.58
C GLU A 87 -4.39 9.64 2.04
N VAL A 88 -3.60 8.99 2.90
CA VAL A 88 -3.81 9.02 4.35
C VAL A 88 -2.58 9.59 5.04
N THR A 89 -2.81 10.29 6.15
CA THR A 89 -1.77 10.93 6.95
C THR A 89 -1.86 10.45 8.38
N LEU A 90 -0.70 10.13 8.95
CA LEU A 90 -0.55 9.71 10.33
C LEU A 90 0.37 10.69 11.07
N PRO A 91 -0.14 11.48 12.00
CA PRO A 91 0.73 12.31 12.83
C PRO A 91 1.53 11.44 13.79
N LEU A 92 2.81 11.77 13.99
CA LEU A 92 3.62 11.17 15.03
C LEU A 92 3.50 11.99 16.30
N ALA A 93 3.27 11.33 17.43
CA ALA A 93 3.04 11.99 18.71
C ALA A 93 4.33 12.09 19.55
N GLU A 94 5.45 11.62 19.01
CA GLU A 94 6.76 11.73 19.67
C GLU A 94 7.86 12.00 18.65
N VAL A 95 8.95 12.60 19.13
CA VAL A 95 10.15 12.79 18.31
C VAL A 95 10.89 11.45 18.24
N LEU A 96 11.30 11.06 17.04
CA LEU A 96 11.97 9.79 16.81
C LEU A 96 13.48 9.92 17.04
N PRO A 97 14.05 9.20 18.03
CA PRO A 97 15.50 9.10 18.17
C PRO A 97 16.16 8.46 16.95
N PRO A 98 17.49 8.59 16.79
CA PRO A 98 18.20 7.89 15.74
C PRO A 98 17.97 6.39 15.78
N GLY A 99 17.77 5.79 14.61
CA GLY A 99 17.53 4.37 14.47
C GLY A 99 16.70 4.03 13.25
N GLU A 100 16.42 2.74 13.08
CA GLU A 100 15.57 2.22 12.01
C GLU A 100 14.14 2.08 12.50
N TYR A 101 13.21 2.49 11.64
CA TYR A 101 11.77 2.44 11.92
C TYR A 101 11.06 1.62 10.86
N THR A 102 10.16 0.76 11.30
CA THR A 102 9.31 -0.05 10.42
C THR A 102 7.89 0.52 10.45
N VAL A 103 7.39 0.85 9.28
CA VAL A 103 6.00 1.28 9.09
C VAL A 103 5.22 0.09 8.56
N ALA A 104 4.25 -0.39 9.33
CA ALA A 104 3.36 -1.45 8.92
C ALA A 104 1.96 -0.88 8.71
N TRP A 105 1.37 -1.21 7.59
CA TRP A 105 0.05 -0.69 7.26
C TRP A 105 -0.90 -1.82 6.87
N HIS A 106 -2.16 -1.65 7.19
CA HIS A 106 -3.27 -2.44 6.67
C HIS A 106 -4.38 -1.47 6.30
N VAL A 107 -4.91 -1.59 5.11
CA VAL A 107 -5.92 -0.67 4.61
C VAL A 107 -7.09 -1.42 4.01
N VAL A 108 -8.25 -0.78 4.12
CA VAL A 108 -9.47 -1.19 3.43
C VAL A 108 -9.78 -0.09 2.43
N SER A 109 -9.87 -0.46 1.16
CA SER A 109 -10.24 0.47 0.10
C SER A 109 -11.75 0.72 0.08
N VAL A 110 -12.16 1.78 -0.60
CA VAL A 110 -13.57 2.16 -0.70
C VAL A 110 -14.43 1.08 -1.35
N ASP A 111 -13.83 0.17 -2.12
CA ASP A 111 -14.52 -0.99 -2.71
C ASP A 111 -14.54 -2.22 -1.79
N GLY A 112 -14.03 -2.10 -0.56
CA GLY A 112 -14.07 -3.15 0.44
C GLY A 112 -12.93 -4.15 0.43
N HIS A 113 -11.91 -3.98 -0.40
CA HIS A 113 -10.75 -4.88 -0.44
C HIS A 113 -9.74 -4.53 0.62
N LYS A 114 -9.11 -5.56 1.20
CA LYS A 114 -8.10 -5.42 2.27
C LYS A 114 -6.72 -5.72 1.70
N THR A 115 -5.76 -4.83 1.98
CA THR A 115 -4.35 -5.05 1.64
C THR A 115 -3.48 -4.64 2.82
N LYS A 116 -2.25 -5.15 2.86
CA LYS A 116 -1.29 -4.83 3.91
C LYS A 116 0.13 -4.86 3.36
N GLY A 117 1.03 -4.19 4.05
CA GLY A 117 2.44 -4.17 3.70
C GLY A 117 3.25 -3.47 4.76
N GLN A 118 4.54 -3.32 4.50
CA GLN A 118 5.44 -2.58 5.38
C GLN A 118 6.63 -2.04 4.58
N TYR A 119 7.24 -1.00 5.15
CA TYR A 119 8.48 -0.45 4.65
C TYR A 119 9.27 0.14 5.82
N THR A 120 10.53 0.48 5.58
CA THR A 120 11.41 1.04 6.62
C THR A 120 11.97 2.38 6.18
N PHE A 121 12.32 3.19 7.17
CA PHE A 121 13.16 4.39 7.02
C PHE A 121 14.05 4.50 8.25
N SER A 122 15.06 5.36 8.19
CA SER A 122 15.97 5.58 9.31
C SER A 122 16.04 7.06 9.66
N VAL A 123 16.33 7.33 10.92
CA VAL A 123 16.71 8.66 11.42
C VAL A 123 18.17 8.57 11.87
N LYS A 124 18.97 9.51 11.41
CA LYS A 124 20.40 9.57 11.76
C LYS A 124 20.66 10.23 13.10
#